data_f9a59c73ce20840bca8b583dd15b200d
#
_entry.id   f9a59c73ce20840bca8b583dd15b200d
#
_cell.length_a   1.000
_cell.length_b   1.000
_cell.length_c   1.000
_cell.angle_alpha   90.00
_cell.angle_beta   90.00
_cell.angle_gamma   90.00
#
_symmetry.space_group_name_H-M   'P 1'
#
loop_
_entity.id
_entity.type
_entity.pdbx_description
1 polymer ?
#
loop_
_entity_poly.entity_id
_entity_poly.type
_entity_poly.pdbx_seq_one_letter_code
_entity_poly.pdbx_strand_id
1 'polypeptide(L)'
;IHGKEEMTVNDPRPTTITLRMLRGACPEQKEIFKKEWPKGAVVNLENVLRAVDLGLNLTWGTRWFTPDALAEYDRQRAPLLAEYDRQRAPLWAEYERQRAPLWAEYDRQATTLWAEYDRQEATLWVAAMLASQSEAQP
;
A
#
# COMPACT_ATOMS: atom_id res chain seq x y z
N ILE A 1 -1.81 45.34 16.53
CA ILE A 1 -0.90 44.67 15.60
C ILE A 1 -0.44 43.32 16.18
N HIS A 2 -0.06 43.32 17.44
CA HIS A 2 0.39 42.10 18.12
C HIS A 2 -0.76 41.14 18.43
N GLY A 3 -1.97 41.63 18.56
CA GLY A 3 -3.13 40.82 18.86
C GLY A 3 -3.58 39.89 17.74
N LYS A 4 -3.15 40.14 16.50
CA LYS A 4 -3.50 39.24 15.37
C LYS A 4 -2.71 37.94 15.39
N GLU A 5 -1.43 38.01 15.77
CA GLU A 5 -0.58 36.83 15.86
C GLU A 5 -0.99 35.96 17.03
N GLU A 6 -1.32 36.58 18.16
CA GLU A 6 -1.82 35.85 19.32
C GLU A 6 -3.15 35.17 19.05
N MET A 7 -4.02 35.81 18.27
CA MET A 7 -5.32 35.19 17.90
C MET A 7 -5.17 33.99 17.00
N THR A 8 -4.13 33.96 16.14
CA THR A 8 -3.88 32.83 15.27
C THR A 8 -3.37 31.61 16.04
N VAL A 9 -2.51 31.84 17.04
CA VAL A 9 -1.94 30.78 17.88
C VAL A 9 -2.96 30.24 18.87
N ASN A 10 -3.84 31.09 19.39
CA ASN A 10 -4.79 30.77 20.45
C ASN A 10 -6.22 30.64 19.95
N ASP A 11 -6.41 30.44 18.65
CA ASP A 11 -7.74 30.30 18.06
C ASP A 11 -8.44 29.04 18.64
N PRO A 12 -9.53 29.20 19.40
CA PRO A 12 -10.21 28.04 20.01
C PRO A 12 -11.01 27.19 19.02
N ARG A 13 -11.15 27.68 17.76
CA ARG A 13 -11.93 26.93 16.76
C ARG A 13 -11.17 25.69 16.36
N PRO A 14 -11.81 24.50 16.44
CA PRO A 14 -11.17 23.29 16.01
C PRO A 14 -10.96 23.29 14.50
N THR A 15 -9.85 22.73 14.06
CA THR A 15 -9.64 22.44 12.65
C THR A 15 -10.51 21.25 12.28
N THR A 16 -11.25 21.38 11.20
CA THR A 16 -12.16 20.32 10.73
C THR A 16 -11.78 19.92 9.31
N ILE A 17 -11.57 18.63 9.11
CA ILE A 17 -11.38 18.05 7.79
C ILE A 17 -12.75 17.75 7.20
N THR A 18 -13.00 18.23 5.98
CA THR A 18 -14.25 18.00 5.29
C THR A 18 -14.06 17.03 4.12
N LEU A 19 -15.13 16.42 3.66
CA LEU A 19 -15.09 15.53 2.49
C LEU A 19 -14.54 16.27 1.25
N ARG A 20 -14.82 17.56 1.13
CA ARG A 20 -14.31 18.40 0.04
C ARG A 20 -12.79 18.45 0.02
N MET A 21 -12.16 18.43 1.18
CA MET A 21 -10.69 18.44 1.29
C MET A 21 -10.06 17.15 0.82
N LEU A 22 -10.83 16.07 0.71
CA LEU A 22 -10.37 14.78 0.18
C LEU A 22 -10.47 14.70 -1.33
N ARG A 23 -10.63 15.81 -2.00
CA ARG A 23 -10.65 15.86 -3.46
C ARG A 23 -9.33 15.32 -4.02
N GLY A 24 -9.41 14.33 -4.88
CA GLY A 24 -8.23 13.66 -5.43
C GLY A 24 -7.79 12.41 -4.65
N ALA A 25 -8.38 12.16 -3.47
CA ALA A 25 -8.15 10.92 -2.76
C ALA A 25 -8.85 9.75 -3.45
N CYS A 26 -8.41 8.51 -3.19
CA CYS A 26 -9.03 7.35 -3.80
C CYS A 26 -10.48 7.20 -3.32
N PRO A 27 -11.40 6.67 -4.18
CA PRO A 27 -12.82 6.56 -3.84
C PRO A 27 -13.11 5.79 -2.56
N GLU A 28 -12.36 4.72 -2.28
CA GLU A 28 -12.54 3.93 -1.07
C GLU A 28 -12.26 4.75 0.19
N GLN A 29 -11.21 5.55 0.17
CA GLN A 29 -10.84 6.41 1.28
C GLN A 29 -11.94 7.45 1.55
N LYS A 30 -12.50 8.03 0.49
CA LYS A 30 -13.61 8.99 0.61
C LYS A 30 -14.85 8.36 1.20
N GLU A 31 -15.20 7.15 0.80
CA GLU A 31 -16.37 6.45 1.32
C GLU A 31 -16.21 6.12 2.80
N ILE A 32 -15.04 5.66 3.22
CA ILE A 32 -14.74 5.42 4.62
C ILE A 32 -14.90 6.71 5.43
N PHE A 33 -14.31 7.79 4.95
CA PHE A 33 -14.40 9.09 5.62
C PHE A 33 -15.84 9.58 5.73
N LYS A 34 -16.58 9.56 4.64
CA LYS A 34 -17.95 10.01 4.57
C LYS A 34 -18.87 9.24 5.53
N LYS A 35 -18.67 7.94 5.63
CA LYS A 35 -19.43 7.07 6.51
C LYS A 35 -19.18 7.37 7.98
N GLU A 36 -17.90 7.54 8.34
CA GLU A 36 -17.51 7.76 9.74
C GLU A 36 -17.77 9.20 10.19
N TRP A 37 -17.49 10.18 9.32
CA TRP A 37 -17.64 11.60 9.65
C TRP A 37 -18.50 12.33 8.62
N PRO A 38 -19.79 12.07 8.58
CA PRO A 38 -20.68 12.67 7.56
C PRO A 38 -20.71 14.20 7.61
N LYS A 39 -20.39 14.80 8.74
CA LYS A 39 -20.36 16.26 8.94
C LYS A 39 -18.94 16.83 9.02
N GLY A 40 -17.94 16.01 8.69
CA GLY A 40 -16.54 16.38 8.83
C GLY A 40 -15.92 15.88 10.13
N ALA A 41 -14.60 15.79 10.15
CA ALA A 41 -13.84 15.28 11.28
C ALA A 41 -13.05 16.39 11.95
N VAL A 42 -13.29 16.62 13.23
CA VAL A 42 -12.45 17.52 14.03
C VAL A 42 -11.07 16.90 14.17
N VAL A 43 -10.03 17.69 13.93
CA VAL A 43 -8.65 17.24 14.07
C VAL A 43 -8.30 17.15 15.55
N ASN A 44 -8.28 15.94 16.06
CA ASN A 44 -7.82 15.60 17.40
C ASN A 44 -7.27 14.18 17.38
N LEU A 45 -6.58 13.81 18.45
CA LEU A 45 -5.92 12.50 18.50
C LEU A 45 -6.92 11.34 18.39
N GLU A 46 -8.08 11.46 19.04
CA GLU A 46 -9.11 10.42 18.99
C GLU A 46 -9.57 10.12 17.56
N ASN A 47 -9.93 11.16 16.81
CA ASN A 47 -10.38 11.00 15.43
C ASN A 47 -9.26 10.51 14.51
N VAL A 48 -8.03 10.99 14.71
CA VAL A 48 -6.89 10.55 13.89
C VAL A 48 -6.55 9.08 14.16
N LEU A 49 -6.58 8.65 15.42
CA LEU A 49 -6.39 7.23 15.73
C LEU A 49 -7.50 6.36 15.14
N ARG A 50 -8.73 6.86 15.15
CA ARG A 50 -9.86 6.18 14.48
C ARG A 50 -9.62 6.08 12.98
N ALA A 51 -9.11 7.13 12.37
CA ALA A 51 -8.75 7.12 10.95
C ALA A 51 -7.70 6.05 10.64
N VAL A 52 -6.67 5.93 11.48
CA VAL A 52 -5.65 4.87 11.36
C VAL A 52 -6.29 3.49 11.43
N ASP A 53 -7.17 3.25 12.40
CA ASP A 53 -7.85 1.98 12.58
C ASP A 53 -8.73 1.62 11.37
N LEU A 54 -9.29 2.62 10.71
CA LEU A 54 -10.10 2.45 9.50
C LEU A 54 -9.26 2.28 8.23
N GLY A 55 -7.93 2.38 8.33
CA GLY A 55 -7.05 2.23 7.18
C GLY A 55 -6.90 3.47 6.31
N LEU A 56 -7.24 4.65 6.83
CA LEU A 56 -7.06 5.90 6.11
C LEU A 56 -5.57 6.29 6.05
N ASN A 57 -5.17 6.83 4.93
CA ASN A 57 -3.77 7.20 4.68
C ASN A 57 -3.46 8.61 5.18
N LEU A 58 -2.85 8.71 6.35
CA LEU A 58 -2.47 10.00 6.94
C LEU A 58 -1.39 10.72 6.13
N THR A 59 -0.52 9.99 5.45
CA THR A 59 0.53 10.58 4.62
C THR A 59 -0.07 11.40 3.48
N TRP A 60 -1.21 10.96 2.93
CA TRP A 60 -1.93 11.74 1.92
C TRP A 60 -2.33 13.12 2.45
N GLY A 61 -2.70 13.21 3.73
CA GLY A 61 -3.12 14.45 4.38
C GLY A 61 -1.98 15.45 4.66
N THR A 62 -0.73 15.05 4.52
CA THR A 62 0.40 15.98 4.72
C THR A 62 0.38 17.14 3.74
N ARG A 63 -0.34 17.01 2.63
CA ARG A 63 -0.53 18.10 1.65
C ARG A 63 -1.24 19.32 2.24
N TRP A 64 -1.91 19.17 3.37
CA TRP A 64 -2.56 20.28 4.07
C TRP A 64 -1.63 21.02 5.01
N PHE A 65 -0.41 20.53 5.22
CA PHE A 65 0.55 21.14 6.11
C PHE A 65 1.21 22.34 5.45
N THR A 66 1.53 23.35 6.24
CA THR A 66 2.45 24.40 5.79
C THR A 66 3.84 23.81 5.60
N PRO A 67 4.73 24.45 4.81
CA PRO A 67 6.10 23.95 4.65
C PRO A 67 6.85 23.78 5.97
N ASP A 68 6.68 24.70 6.91
CA ASP A 68 7.34 24.61 8.22
C ASP A 68 6.79 23.46 9.06
N ALA A 69 5.47 23.27 9.06
CA ALA A 69 4.84 22.17 9.77
C ALA A 69 5.24 20.82 9.18
N LEU A 70 5.33 20.74 7.86
CA LEU A 70 5.77 19.52 7.17
C LEU A 70 7.22 19.18 7.54
N ALA A 71 8.11 20.17 7.53
CA ALA A 71 9.51 19.96 7.90
C ALA A 71 9.65 19.44 9.33
N GLU A 72 8.89 20.01 10.27
CA GLU A 72 8.90 19.56 11.66
C GLU A 72 8.30 18.16 11.80
N TYR A 73 7.23 17.87 11.10
CA TYR A 73 6.62 16.55 11.07
C TYR A 73 7.63 15.51 10.57
N ASP A 74 8.32 15.80 9.48
CA ASP A 74 9.31 14.88 8.91
C ASP A 74 10.47 14.66 9.86
N ARG A 75 10.93 15.73 10.52
CA ARG A 75 12.01 15.65 11.49
C ARG A 75 11.67 14.76 12.67
N GLN A 76 10.45 14.88 13.19
CA GLN A 76 10.00 14.05 14.32
C GLN A 76 9.65 12.64 13.92
N ARG A 77 9.17 12.45 12.69
CA ARG A 77 8.80 11.14 12.17
C ARG A 77 10.01 10.24 11.89
N ALA A 78 11.14 10.85 11.49
CA ALA A 78 12.32 10.08 11.08
C ALA A 78 12.80 9.06 12.14
N PRO A 79 12.94 9.42 13.44
CA PRO A 79 13.34 8.42 14.44
C PRO A 79 12.30 7.35 14.68
N LEU A 80 11.01 7.67 14.51
CA LEU A 80 9.94 6.66 14.63
C LEU A 80 10.03 5.63 13.51
N LEU A 81 10.29 6.08 12.30
CA LEU A 81 10.48 5.20 11.16
C LEU A 81 11.73 4.34 11.31
N ALA A 82 12.83 4.94 11.78
CA ALA A 82 14.07 4.21 12.03
C ALA A 82 13.87 3.10 13.07
N GLU A 83 13.13 3.38 14.13
CA GLU A 83 12.81 2.38 15.15
C GLU A 83 11.93 1.26 14.60
N TYR A 84 10.94 1.60 13.79
CA TYR A 84 10.11 0.61 13.11
C TYR A 84 10.94 -0.29 12.22
N ASP A 85 11.83 0.28 11.41
CA ASP A 85 12.71 -0.49 10.52
C ASP A 85 13.64 -1.41 11.32
N ARG A 86 14.15 -0.91 12.44
CA ARG A 86 15.02 -1.70 13.33
C ARG A 86 14.29 -2.90 13.92
N GLN A 87 13.04 -2.73 14.31
CA GLN A 87 12.23 -3.82 14.85
C GLN A 87 11.75 -4.78 13.77
N ARG A 88 11.47 -4.26 12.59
CA ARG A 88 11.00 -5.05 11.48
C ARG A 88 12.08 -5.95 10.85
N ALA A 89 13.33 -5.49 10.84
CA ALA A 89 14.41 -6.20 10.16
C ALA A 89 14.57 -7.67 10.58
N PRO A 90 14.59 -8.01 11.89
CA PRO A 90 14.69 -9.42 12.29
C PRO A 90 13.45 -10.24 11.92
N LEU A 91 12.28 -9.63 11.92
CA LEU A 91 11.04 -10.31 11.48
C LEU A 91 11.08 -10.64 10.00
N TRP A 92 11.58 -9.71 9.19
CA TRP A 92 11.76 -9.93 7.76
C TRP A 92 12.79 -11.01 7.48
N ALA A 93 13.92 -10.98 8.20
CA ALA A 93 14.95 -12.00 8.07
C ALA A 93 14.42 -13.39 8.41
N GLU A 94 13.62 -13.51 9.47
CA GLU A 94 12.98 -14.77 9.84
C GLU A 94 12.00 -15.25 8.78
N TYR A 95 11.20 -14.34 8.24
CA TYR A 95 10.28 -14.66 7.17
C TYR A 95 11.01 -15.18 5.94
N GLU A 96 12.09 -14.52 5.51
CA GLU A 96 12.88 -14.95 4.37
C GLU A 96 13.55 -16.32 4.63
N ARG A 97 14.01 -16.55 5.84
CA ARG A 97 14.60 -17.83 6.23
C ARG A 97 13.61 -18.98 6.13
N GLN A 98 12.37 -18.75 6.53
CA GLN A 98 11.31 -19.75 6.44
C GLN A 98 10.79 -19.92 5.01
N ARG A 99 10.75 -18.85 4.27
CA ARG A 99 10.24 -18.85 2.90
C ARG A 99 11.18 -19.54 1.91
N ALA A 100 12.49 -19.37 2.07
CA ALA A 100 13.47 -19.84 1.10
C ALA A 100 13.35 -21.35 0.79
N PRO A 101 13.27 -22.26 1.78
CA PRO A 101 13.15 -23.69 1.47
C PRO A 101 11.81 -24.03 0.80
N LEU A 102 10.73 -23.33 1.14
CA LEU A 102 9.42 -23.54 0.49
C LEU A 102 9.46 -23.12 -0.97
N TRP A 103 10.11 -22.00 -1.25
CA TRP A 103 10.29 -21.52 -2.61
C TRP A 103 11.13 -22.45 -3.45
N ALA A 104 12.24 -22.94 -2.86
CA ALA A 104 13.12 -23.91 -3.53
C ALA A 104 12.37 -25.21 -3.86
N GLU A 105 11.54 -25.69 -2.96
CA GLU A 105 10.75 -26.90 -3.19
C GLU A 105 9.69 -26.67 -4.29
N TYR A 106 9.06 -25.52 -4.28
CA TYR A 106 8.12 -25.15 -5.34
C TYR A 106 8.80 -25.14 -6.70
N ASP A 107 9.97 -24.49 -6.82
CA ASP A 107 10.73 -24.41 -8.06
C ASP A 107 11.10 -25.81 -8.57
N ARG A 108 11.53 -26.69 -7.67
CA ARG A 108 11.92 -28.05 -8.04
C ARG A 108 10.72 -28.83 -8.61
N GLN A 109 9.59 -28.75 -7.94
CA GLN A 109 8.37 -29.43 -8.39
C GLN A 109 7.83 -28.83 -9.69
N ALA A 110 7.80 -27.49 -9.78
CA ALA A 110 7.33 -26.81 -10.98
C ALA A 110 8.20 -27.14 -12.19
N THR A 111 9.51 -27.20 -12.02
CA THR A 111 10.43 -27.56 -13.10
C THR A 111 10.17 -28.99 -13.62
N THR A 112 9.90 -29.92 -12.71
CA THR A 112 9.58 -31.29 -13.07
C THR A 112 8.26 -31.37 -13.86
N LEU A 113 7.25 -30.64 -13.41
CA LEU A 113 5.95 -30.58 -14.08
C LEU A 113 6.07 -29.94 -15.47
N TRP A 114 6.86 -28.90 -15.62
CA TRP A 114 7.12 -28.27 -16.91
C TRP A 114 7.79 -29.22 -17.88
N ALA A 115 8.79 -29.97 -17.42
CA ALA A 115 9.49 -30.94 -18.26
C ALA A 115 8.54 -32.04 -18.76
N GLU A 116 7.64 -32.50 -17.91
CA GLU A 116 6.61 -33.46 -18.28
C GLU A 116 5.62 -32.90 -19.30
N TYR A 117 5.15 -31.67 -19.06
CA TYR A 117 4.28 -30.97 -19.99
C TYR A 117 4.95 -30.82 -21.37
N ASP A 118 6.20 -30.42 -21.41
CA ASP A 118 6.94 -30.23 -22.66
C ASP A 118 7.02 -31.52 -23.46
N ARG A 119 7.21 -32.65 -22.80
CA ARG A 119 7.24 -33.96 -23.48
C ARG A 119 5.88 -34.34 -24.08
N GLN A 120 4.83 -34.08 -23.33
CA GLN A 120 3.47 -34.33 -23.82
C GLN A 120 3.13 -33.43 -25.00
N GLU A 121 3.49 -32.15 -24.89
CA GLU A 121 3.33 -31.19 -25.96
C GLU A 121 4.10 -31.61 -27.22
N ALA A 122 5.32 -32.09 -27.07
CA ALA A 122 6.13 -32.55 -28.18
C ALA A 122 5.43 -33.68 -28.96
N THR A 123 4.79 -34.59 -28.27
CA THR A 123 4.02 -35.66 -28.90
C THR A 123 2.85 -35.13 -29.72
N LEU A 124 2.12 -34.16 -29.17
CA LEU A 124 1.03 -33.48 -29.86
C LEU A 124 1.54 -32.70 -31.08
N TRP A 125 2.66 -32.03 -30.94
CA TRP A 125 3.26 -31.26 -32.00
C TRP A 125 3.65 -32.15 -33.19
N VAL A 126 4.29 -33.29 -32.92
CA VAL A 126 4.65 -34.24 -33.97
C VAL A 126 3.39 -34.75 -34.70
N ALA A 127 2.37 -35.11 -33.96
CA ALA A 127 1.11 -35.59 -34.58
C ALA A 127 0.47 -34.49 -35.47
N ALA A 128 0.44 -33.26 -34.97
CA ALA A 128 -0.10 -32.14 -35.74
C ALA A 128 0.72 -31.86 -37.02
N MET A 129 2.04 -31.93 -36.90
CA MET A 129 2.94 -31.66 -38.02
C MET A 129 2.77 -32.74 -39.12
N LEU A 130 2.69 -34.01 -38.74
CA LEU A 130 2.50 -35.12 -39.68
C LEU A 130 1.11 -35.04 -40.36
N ALA A 131 0.08 -34.66 -39.63
CA ALA A 131 -1.25 -34.47 -40.20
C ALA A 131 -1.25 -33.31 -41.22
N SER A 132 -0.53 -32.20 -40.90
CA SER A 132 -0.42 -31.03 -41.80
C SER A 132 0.31 -31.40 -43.09
N GLN A 133 1.38 -32.17 -43.01
CA GLN A 133 2.10 -32.64 -44.19
C GLN A 133 1.29 -33.54 -45.07
N SER A 134 0.50 -34.46 -44.45
CA SER A 134 -0.38 -35.35 -45.16
C SER A 134 -1.47 -34.60 -45.94
N GLU A 135 -2.02 -33.54 -45.38
CA GLU A 135 -3.00 -32.67 -46.06
C GLU A 135 -2.40 -31.85 -47.19
N ALA A 136 -1.12 -31.44 -47.06
CA ALA A 136 -0.45 -30.62 -48.07
C ALA A 136 -0.02 -31.41 -49.29
N GLN A 137 0.02 -32.74 -49.26
CA GLN A 137 0.39 -33.57 -50.40
C GLN A 137 -0.84 -33.82 -51.28
N PRO A 138 -0.77 -33.55 -52.58
CA PRO A 138 -1.87 -33.78 -53.51
C PRO A 138 -2.15 -35.28 -53.75
#